data_277284cf804270c90f82ae5c2700970a
#
_entry.id   277284cf804270c90f82ae5c2700970a
#
_cell.length_a   1.000
_cell.length_b   1.000
_cell.length_c   1.000
_cell.angle_alpha   90.00
_cell.angle_beta   90.00
_cell.angle_gamma   90.00
#
_symmetry.space_group_name_H-M   'P 1'
#
loop_
_entity.id
_entity.type
_entity.pdbx_description
1 polymer ?
#
loop_
_entity_poly.entity_id
_entity_poly.type
_entity_poly.pdbx_seq_one_letter_code
_entity_poly.pdbx_strand_id
1 'polypeptide(L)'
;MTMLFTRWLNDFSNRIRSRRAVTSIRNRRSYRTRICSQAEFLEQRTLLTSPDPLDLASDTSGQAIEFAGASAGDQAGRSVSSAGDFNGDGFDDILIASPFADPMGRSDAGEVYIVFGGSDRSAIPTDLSQLTPSQGVRVAGSGAGAHFGHAVAGAGDINGDGLADVIVGAPGDNLTLDLETLLDSNGAISVIFGSR
;
A
#
# COMPACT_ATOMS: atom_id res chain seq x y z
N MET A 1 23.80 -35.65 28.87
CA MET A 1 22.75 -35.15 27.99
C MET A 1 23.12 -35.28 26.50
N THR A 2 24.19 -35.95 26.16
CA THR A 2 24.74 -36.05 24.79
C THR A 2 24.50 -37.41 24.09
N MET A 3 23.92 -38.40 24.77
CA MET A 3 23.70 -39.74 24.20
C MET A 3 22.33 -39.94 23.51
N LEU A 4 21.36 -39.05 23.70
CA LEU A 4 20.02 -39.17 23.09
C LEU A 4 19.94 -38.58 21.70
N PHE A 5 20.80 -37.64 21.36
CA PHE A 5 20.78 -36.93 20.07
C PHE A 5 21.42 -37.77 18.92
N THR A 6 22.44 -38.54 19.24
CA THR A 6 23.10 -39.43 18.26
C THR A 6 22.24 -40.62 17.85
N ARG A 7 21.37 -41.06 18.74
CA ARG A 7 20.46 -42.18 18.48
C ARG A 7 19.35 -41.79 17.50
N TRP A 8 18.85 -40.53 17.62
CA TRP A 8 17.81 -39.99 16.73
C TRP A 8 18.32 -39.75 15.30
N LEU A 9 19.54 -39.27 15.13
CA LEU A 9 20.14 -39.02 13.80
C LEU A 9 20.43 -40.32 13.05
N ASN A 10 20.79 -41.42 13.74
CA ASN A 10 21.00 -42.72 13.10
C ASN A 10 19.69 -43.37 12.65
N ASP A 11 18.59 -43.17 13.39
CA ASP A 11 17.27 -43.69 13.01
C ASP A 11 16.69 -42.93 11.82
N PHE A 12 16.97 -41.64 11.67
CA PHE A 12 16.52 -40.84 10.53
C PHE A 12 17.26 -41.22 9.24
N SER A 13 18.56 -41.49 9.30
CA SER A 13 19.36 -41.90 8.14
C SER A 13 19.01 -43.30 7.64
N ASN A 14 18.59 -44.20 8.53
CA ASN A 14 18.19 -45.56 8.15
C ASN A 14 16.78 -45.58 7.51
N ARG A 15 15.88 -44.66 7.85
CA ARG A 15 14.56 -44.57 7.19
C ARG A 15 14.63 -44.02 5.76
N ILE A 16 15.69 -43.29 5.41
CA ILE A 16 15.87 -42.76 4.05
C ILE A 16 16.48 -43.86 3.12
N ARG A 17 17.24 -44.81 3.68
CA ARG A 17 17.86 -45.88 2.88
C ARG A 17 16.94 -47.06 2.54
N SER A 18 15.81 -47.23 3.24
CA SER A 18 14.91 -48.37 3.02
C SER A 18 13.83 -48.16 1.94
N ARG A 19 13.83 -47.02 1.24
CA ARG A 19 12.88 -46.72 0.14
C ARG A 19 13.49 -46.80 -1.27
N ARG A 20 14.65 -47.45 -1.44
CA ARG A 20 15.22 -47.73 -2.78
C ARG A 20 15.44 -49.20 -2.93
N ALA A 21 14.41 -49.96 -3.24
CA ALA A 21 14.48 -51.21 -4.01
C ALA A 21 13.08 -51.82 -4.15
N VAL A 22 12.30 -51.44 -5.13
CA VAL A 22 11.43 -52.36 -5.84
C VAL A 22 11.45 -51.95 -7.31
N THR A 23 12.26 -52.67 -8.06
CA THR A 23 12.28 -52.68 -9.50
C THR A 23 11.05 -53.45 -10.00
N SER A 24 10.24 -52.85 -10.84
CA SER A 24 9.38 -53.60 -11.75
C SER A 24 9.36 -52.93 -13.11
N ILE A 25 10.04 -53.57 -14.00
CA ILE A 25 9.99 -53.33 -15.45
C ILE A 25 8.63 -53.81 -15.94
N ARG A 26 7.83 -52.97 -16.56
CA ARG A 26 7.02 -53.32 -17.75
C ARG A 26 6.22 -52.15 -18.31
N ASN A 27 6.38 -52.03 -19.62
CA ASN A 27 5.57 -51.34 -20.62
C ASN A 27 5.98 -49.92 -21.00
N ARG A 28 6.84 -49.90 -22.02
CA ARG A 28 6.95 -48.81 -22.98
C ARG A 28 5.59 -48.59 -23.64
N ARG A 29 4.87 -47.55 -23.25
CA ARG A 29 3.95 -46.80 -24.11
C ARG A 29 4.53 -45.41 -24.24
N SER A 30 4.97 -45.12 -25.44
CA SER A 30 5.40 -43.80 -25.89
C SER A 30 4.29 -42.78 -25.67
N TYR A 31 4.34 -42.10 -24.54
CA TYR A 31 3.65 -40.81 -24.44
C TYR A 31 4.62 -39.77 -24.99
N ARG A 32 4.38 -39.35 -26.23
CA ARG A 32 4.90 -38.07 -26.72
C ARG A 32 4.37 -37.01 -25.77
N THR A 33 5.16 -36.63 -24.79
CA THR A 33 4.96 -35.43 -24.01
C THR A 33 5.01 -34.27 -25.00
N ARG A 34 3.86 -33.74 -25.38
CA ARG A 34 3.82 -32.38 -25.92
C ARG A 34 4.40 -31.51 -24.83
N ILE A 35 5.63 -31.11 -25.01
CA ILE A 35 6.20 -29.98 -24.27
C ILE A 35 5.40 -28.80 -24.77
N CYS A 36 4.41 -28.40 -23.97
CA CYS A 36 3.74 -27.12 -24.14
C CYS A 36 4.80 -26.07 -23.85
N SER A 37 5.39 -25.52 -24.90
CA SER A 37 6.25 -24.35 -24.82
C SER A 37 5.36 -23.11 -24.62
N GLN A 38 4.63 -23.07 -23.52
CA GLN A 38 4.29 -21.79 -22.92
C GLN A 38 5.54 -21.40 -22.15
N ALA A 39 6.41 -20.64 -22.80
CA ALA A 39 7.30 -19.78 -22.07
C ALA A 39 6.37 -18.86 -21.26
N GLU A 40 6.20 -19.17 -19.98
CA GLU A 40 5.77 -18.14 -19.03
C GLU A 40 6.78 -17.01 -19.25
N PHE A 41 6.28 -15.89 -19.77
CA PHE A 41 6.99 -14.64 -19.68
C PHE A 41 7.15 -14.41 -18.17
N LEU A 42 8.26 -14.84 -17.61
CA LEU A 42 8.71 -14.34 -16.34
C LEU A 42 8.80 -12.83 -16.54
N GLU A 43 7.86 -12.10 -15.97
CA GLU A 43 7.98 -10.67 -15.81
C GLU A 43 9.41 -10.41 -15.36
N GLN A 44 10.19 -9.75 -16.19
CA GLN A 44 11.49 -9.26 -15.76
C GLN A 44 11.19 -8.25 -14.65
N ARG A 45 11.11 -8.73 -13.42
CA ARG A 45 11.29 -7.84 -12.28
C ARG A 45 12.71 -7.34 -12.42
N THR A 46 12.85 -6.18 -13.00
CA THR A 46 14.11 -5.46 -13.01
C THR A 46 14.40 -5.18 -11.54
N LEU A 47 15.17 -6.06 -10.91
CA LEU A 47 15.77 -5.74 -9.63
C LEU A 47 16.51 -4.43 -9.84
N LEU A 48 16.34 -3.48 -8.94
CA LEU A 48 17.17 -2.30 -8.83
C LEU A 48 18.63 -2.79 -8.65
N THR A 49 19.33 -3.04 -9.76
CA THR A 49 20.72 -3.50 -9.79
C THR A 49 21.66 -2.36 -10.11
N SER A 50 21.20 -1.12 -9.96
CA SER A 50 22.13 0.01 -9.99
C SER A 50 23.00 -0.07 -8.73
N PRO A 51 24.32 -0.16 -8.85
CA PRO A 51 25.24 -0.12 -7.71
C PRO A 51 25.21 1.25 -6.99
N ASP A 52 24.63 2.25 -7.62
CA ASP A 52 24.45 3.59 -7.05
C ASP A 52 23.02 3.75 -6.48
N PRO A 53 22.86 4.44 -5.35
CA PRO A 53 21.54 4.75 -4.82
C PRO A 53 20.73 5.54 -5.86
N LEU A 54 19.41 5.25 -5.96
CA LEU A 54 18.51 6.04 -6.79
C LEU A 54 18.47 7.47 -6.24
N ASP A 55 18.98 8.41 -7.02
CA ASP A 55 18.92 9.84 -6.70
C ASP A 55 17.63 10.43 -7.30
N LEU A 56 16.66 10.71 -6.42
CA LEU A 56 15.36 11.24 -6.85
C LEU A 56 15.47 12.60 -7.54
N ALA A 57 16.49 13.42 -7.17
CA ALA A 57 16.69 14.73 -7.81
C ALA A 57 17.13 14.63 -9.27
N SER A 58 17.68 13.50 -9.69
CA SER A 58 18.18 13.26 -11.04
C SER A 58 17.54 12.05 -11.73
N ASP A 59 16.49 11.44 -11.13
CA ASP A 59 15.87 10.24 -11.69
C ASP A 59 15.16 10.53 -13.02
N THR A 60 15.81 10.09 -14.10
CA THR A 60 15.23 10.07 -15.46
C THR A 60 14.80 8.67 -15.87
N SER A 61 14.99 7.67 -15.00
CA SER A 61 14.73 6.26 -15.30
C SER A 61 13.23 5.90 -15.20
N GLY A 62 12.42 6.75 -14.53
CA GLY A 62 11.02 6.48 -14.25
C GLY A 62 10.84 5.34 -13.24
N GLN A 63 11.86 5.06 -12.42
CA GLN A 63 11.77 4.04 -11.36
C GLN A 63 11.07 4.56 -10.11
N ALA A 64 10.98 5.89 -9.95
CA ALA A 64 10.27 6.56 -8.87
C ALA A 64 9.24 7.55 -9.41
N ILE A 65 8.26 7.89 -8.59
CA ILE A 65 7.33 9.00 -8.78
C ILE A 65 7.45 9.85 -7.53
N GLU A 66 7.72 11.15 -7.72
CA GLU A 66 7.76 12.12 -6.64
C GLU A 66 6.47 12.96 -6.68
N PHE A 67 5.85 13.16 -5.52
CA PHE A 67 4.66 13.98 -5.37
C PHE A 67 5.02 15.32 -4.73
N ALA A 68 4.73 16.40 -5.42
CA ALA A 68 4.81 17.73 -4.86
C ALA A 68 3.55 18.04 -4.04
N GLY A 69 3.71 18.57 -2.83
CA GLY A 69 2.61 19.06 -2.00
C GLY A 69 1.89 20.26 -2.61
N ALA A 70 0.64 20.49 -2.22
CA ALA A 70 -0.20 21.55 -2.78
C ALA A 70 0.28 22.94 -2.39
N SER A 71 0.76 23.14 -1.16
CA SER A 71 1.24 24.44 -0.68
C SER A 71 2.43 24.28 0.27
N ALA A 72 3.22 25.35 0.38
CA ALA A 72 4.33 25.40 1.32
C ALA A 72 3.81 25.43 2.76
N GLY A 73 4.34 24.56 3.62
CA GLY A 73 3.94 24.47 5.02
C GLY A 73 2.95 23.34 5.33
N ASP A 74 2.22 22.83 4.36
CA ASP A 74 1.19 21.79 4.52
C ASP A 74 1.75 20.45 5.02
N GLN A 75 3.07 20.25 4.87
CA GLN A 75 3.80 19.01 5.20
C GLN A 75 3.19 17.76 4.53
N ALA A 76 2.94 17.85 3.20
CA ALA A 76 2.54 16.69 2.42
C ALA A 76 3.53 15.54 2.59
N GLY A 77 3.01 14.31 2.73
CA GLY A 77 3.84 13.13 2.99
C GLY A 77 4.21 12.92 4.45
N ARG A 78 3.66 13.71 5.39
CA ARG A 78 3.89 13.46 6.82
C ARG A 78 3.37 12.09 7.27
N SER A 79 2.30 11.62 6.69
CA SER A 79 1.80 10.26 6.80
C SER A 79 1.41 9.76 5.43
N VAL A 80 1.85 8.55 5.08
CA VAL A 80 1.56 7.89 3.80
C VAL A 80 1.24 6.43 4.04
N SER A 81 0.37 5.87 3.21
CA SER A 81 -0.02 4.46 3.27
C SER A 81 -0.51 3.98 1.91
N SER A 82 -0.62 2.67 1.71
CA SER A 82 -1.46 2.11 0.66
C SER A 82 -2.93 2.32 1.05
N ALA A 83 -3.75 2.71 0.09
CA ALA A 83 -5.21 2.77 0.24
C ALA A 83 -5.89 1.47 -0.23
N GLY A 84 -5.14 0.53 -0.85
CA GLY A 84 -5.73 -0.59 -1.59
C GLY A 84 -6.46 -0.10 -2.84
N ASP A 85 -7.30 -0.94 -3.43
CA ASP A 85 -8.15 -0.58 -4.58
C ASP A 85 -9.40 0.18 -4.09
N PHE A 86 -9.22 1.50 -3.87
CA PHE A 86 -10.25 2.38 -3.31
C PHE A 86 -11.36 2.70 -4.33
N ASN A 87 -10.98 2.79 -5.62
CA ASN A 87 -11.89 3.16 -6.71
C ASN A 87 -12.45 1.96 -7.49
N GLY A 88 -11.96 0.74 -7.25
CA GLY A 88 -12.42 -0.49 -7.90
C GLY A 88 -11.93 -0.67 -9.33
N ASP A 89 -10.77 -0.11 -9.68
CA ASP A 89 -10.17 -0.23 -11.02
C ASP A 89 -9.17 -1.39 -11.15
N GLY A 90 -8.87 -2.07 -10.03
CA GLY A 90 -7.98 -3.23 -9.96
C GLY A 90 -6.52 -2.88 -9.68
N PHE A 91 -6.21 -1.61 -9.40
CA PHE A 91 -4.89 -1.16 -8.99
C PHE A 91 -4.91 -0.66 -7.54
N ASP A 92 -3.80 -0.83 -6.83
CA ASP A 92 -3.66 -0.26 -5.50
C ASP A 92 -3.44 1.26 -5.57
N ASP A 93 -4.12 2.01 -4.72
CA ASP A 93 -4.08 3.46 -4.59
C ASP A 93 -3.14 3.90 -3.46
N ILE A 94 -2.75 5.17 -3.49
CA ILE A 94 -1.82 5.76 -2.53
C ILE A 94 -2.54 6.80 -1.68
N LEU A 95 -2.32 6.74 -0.36
CA LEU A 95 -2.84 7.67 0.62
C LEU A 95 -1.72 8.61 1.08
N ILE A 96 -1.88 9.92 0.86
CA ILE A 96 -0.92 10.97 1.21
C ILE A 96 -1.60 12.01 2.08
N ALA A 97 -1.03 12.32 3.24
CA ALA A 97 -1.60 13.28 4.18
C ALA A 97 -0.76 14.56 4.28
N SER A 98 -1.46 15.67 4.42
CA SER A 98 -0.97 17.04 4.63
C SER A 98 -1.68 17.65 5.83
N PRO A 99 -1.28 17.32 7.08
CA PRO A 99 -2.07 17.66 8.29
C PRO A 99 -2.07 19.15 8.65
N PHE A 100 -1.21 19.95 8.03
CA PHE A 100 -1.15 21.40 8.25
C PHE A 100 -1.70 22.21 7.07
N ALA A 101 -2.39 21.55 6.13
CA ALA A 101 -3.06 22.23 5.03
C ALA A 101 -4.23 23.09 5.55
N ASP A 102 -4.48 24.19 4.83
CA ASP A 102 -5.51 25.19 5.13
C ASP A 102 -6.71 25.11 4.15
N PRO A 103 -7.41 23.97 4.05
CA PRO A 103 -8.49 23.83 3.09
C PRO A 103 -9.59 24.83 3.34
N MET A 104 -10.03 25.51 2.26
CA MET A 104 -11.12 26.52 2.34
C MET A 104 -10.84 27.63 3.36
N GLY A 105 -9.57 27.95 3.64
CA GLY A 105 -9.17 28.98 4.61
C GLY A 105 -9.28 28.55 6.08
N ARG A 106 -9.48 27.26 6.37
CA ARG A 106 -9.45 26.71 7.73
C ARG A 106 -8.00 26.37 8.10
N SER A 107 -7.41 27.19 8.99
CA SER A 107 -6.01 27.03 9.39
C SER A 107 -5.77 25.67 10.04
N ASP A 108 -4.72 24.96 9.56
CA ASP A 108 -4.28 23.65 10.07
C ASP A 108 -5.41 22.61 10.16
N ALA A 109 -6.44 22.72 9.32
CA ALA A 109 -7.51 21.73 9.30
C ALA A 109 -7.03 20.37 8.77
N GLY A 110 -6.04 20.40 7.89
CA GLY A 110 -5.45 19.23 7.26
C GLY A 110 -6.21 18.71 6.04
N GLU A 111 -5.50 18.06 5.16
CA GLU A 111 -6.03 17.40 3.96
C GLU A 111 -5.41 16.02 3.76
N VAL A 112 -6.16 15.14 3.13
CA VAL A 112 -5.71 13.82 2.70
C VAL A 112 -6.02 13.64 1.23
N TYR A 113 -5.06 13.11 0.49
CA TYR A 113 -5.16 12.80 -0.92
C TYR A 113 -5.14 11.28 -1.08
N ILE A 114 -6.12 10.76 -1.80
CA ILE A 114 -6.15 9.38 -2.28
C ILE A 114 -5.84 9.45 -3.76
N VAL A 115 -4.63 9.07 -4.15
CA VAL A 115 -4.16 9.14 -5.54
C VAL A 115 -4.34 7.77 -6.17
N PHE A 116 -5.11 7.71 -7.26
CA PHE A 116 -5.41 6.46 -7.92
C PHE A 116 -4.20 5.90 -8.65
N GLY A 117 -3.98 4.60 -8.45
CA GLY A 117 -3.03 3.81 -9.19
C GLY A 117 -3.43 3.62 -10.65
N GLY A 118 -2.65 2.86 -11.40
CA GLY A 118 -2.97 2.55 -12.78
C GLY A 118 -1.82 1.95 -13.54
N SER A 119 -2.12 1.37 -14.70
CA SER A 119 -1.12 0.78 -15.60
C SER A 119 -0.25 1.83 -16.30
N ASP A 120 -0.76 3.05 -16.45
CA ASP A 120 -0.03 4.17 -17.08
C ASP A 120 0.50 5.11 -16.00
N ARG A 121 1.79 4.99 -15.71
CA ARG A 121 2.48 5.87 -14.75
C ARG A 121 2.43 7.35 -15.10
N SER A 122 2.33 7.69 -16.40
CA SER A 122 2.28 9.08 -16.85
C SER A 122 0.94 9.75 -16.53
N ALA A 123 -0.09 8.97 -16.23
CA ALA A 123 -1.40 9.47 -15.81
C ALA A 123 -1.46 9.78 -14.31
N ILE A 124 -0.51 9.28 -13.50
CA ILE A 124 -0.44 9.55 -12.07
C ILE A 124 0.02 11.01 -11.88
N PRO A 125 -0.74 11.85 -11.15
CA PRO A 125 -0.37 13.24 -10.95
C PRO A 125 0.86 13.35 -10.06
N THR A 126 1.78 14.23 -10.39
CA THR A 126 2.98 14.52 -9.58
C THR A 126 2.82 15.79 -8.73
N ASP A 127 1.79 16.59 -8.97
CA ASP A 127 1.46 17.81 -8.23
C ASP A 127 0.06 17.66 -7.61
N LEU A 128 0.00 17.55 -6.28
CA LEU A 128 -1.25 17.34 -5.54
C LEU A 128 -2.19 18.54 -5.65
N SER A 129 -1.69 19.75 -5.97
CA SER A 129 -2.52 20.93 -6.19
C SER A 129 -3.40 20.81 -7.44
N GLN A 130 -2.95 20.00 -8.42
CA GLN A 130 -3.58 19.80 -9.71
C GLN A 130 -4.38 18.48 -9.80
N LEU A 131 -4.59 17.80 -8.65
CA LEU A 131 -5.30 16.52 -8.61
C LEU A 131 -6.71 16.67 -9.19
N THR A 132 -7.00 15.93 -10.27
CA THR A 132 -8.33 15.89 -10.89
C THR A 132 -9.17 14.75 -10.33
N PRO A 133 -10.51 14.79 -10.41
CA PRO A 133 -11.39 13.72 -9.93
C PRO A 133 -11.16 12.35 -10.59
N SER A 134 -10.57 12.31 -11.79
CA SER A 134 -10.21 11.06 -12.47
C SER A 134 -8.87 10.48 -12.00
N GLN A 135 -8.09 11.23 -11.26
CA GLN A 135 -6.77 10.85 -10.76
C GLN A 135 -6.74 10.61 -9.25
N GLY A 136 -7.78 11.00 -8.56
CA GLY A 136 -7.85 10.80 -7.12
C GLY A 136 -8.91 11.63 -6.42
N VAL A 137 -8.97 11.50 -5.12
CA VAL A 137 -9.90 12.18 -4.24
C VAL A 137 -9.13 13.03 -3.24
N ARG A 138 -9.60 14.25 -2.99
CA ARG A 138 -9.08 15.13 -1.94
C ARG A 138 -10.12 15.26 -0.84
N VAL A 139 -9.74 14.95 0.38
CA VAL A 139 -10.61 15.04 1.57
C VAL A 139 -10.04 16.06 2.53
N ALA A 140 -10.86 17.05 2.86
CA ALA A 140 -10.48 18.15 3.74
C ALA A 140 -10.95 17.91 5.18
N GLY A 141 -10.12 18.30 6.15
CA GLY A 141 -10.50 18.30 7.57
C GLY A 141 -11.66 19.24 7.87
N SER A 142 -12.42 18.93 8.93
CA SER A 142 -13.69 19.59 9.25
C SER A 142 -13.51 20.97 9.89
N GLY A 143 -12.51 21.14 10.75
CA GLY A 143 -12.29 22.32 11.56
C GLY A 143 -10.88 22.85 11.56
N ALA A 144 -10.70 24.12 11.89
CA ALA A 144 -9.38 24.70 12.09
C ALA A 144 -8.65 23.99 13.25
N GLY A 145 -7.37 23.69 13.06
CA GLY A 145 -6.56 22.96 14.04
C GLY A 145 -6.89 21.47 14.17
N ALA A 146 -7.73 20.91 13.31
CA ALA A 146 -8.09 19.48 13.36
C ALA A 146 -6.92 18.56 13.08
N HIS A 147 -5.95 19.00 12.27
CA HIS A 147 -4.80 18.20 11.81
C HIS A 147 -5.23 16.88 11.18
N PHE A 148 -6.30 16.91 10.37
CA PHE A 148 -6.80 15.76 9.63
C PHE A 148 -5.70 15.16 8.74
N GLY A 149 -5.49 13.86 8.85
CA GLY A 149 -4.36 13.21 8.19
C GLY A 149 -3.09 13.14 9.03
N HIS A 150 -3.14 13.48 10.33
CA HIS A 150 -1.99 13.30 11.22
C HIS A 150 -1.47 11.86 11.21
N ALA A 151 -2.37 10.90 11.11
CA ALA A 151 -2.09 9.49 10.86
C ALA A 151 -3.09 8.97 9.82
N VAL A 152 -2.61 8.15 8.86
CA VAL A 152 -3.46 7.52 7.84
C VAL A 152 -3.07 6.06 7.65
N ALA A 153 -4.05 5.22 7.32
CA ALA A 153 -3.84 3.82 7.00
C ALA A 153 -4.94 3.31 6.05
N GLY A 154 -4.60 2.33 5.21
CA GLY A 154 -5.60 1.50 4.56
C GLY A 154 -6.29 0.63 5.61
N ALA A 155 -7.61 0.48 5.52
CA ALA A 155 -8.43 -0.26 6.46
C ALA A 155 -8.98 -1.57 5.88
N GLY A 156 -8.68 -1.86 4.61
CA GLY A 156 -9.30 -2.95 3.87
C GLY A 156 -10.77 -2.67 3.58
N ASP A 157 -11.53 -3.66 3.20
CA ASP A 157 -12.96 -3.56 2.93
C ASP A 157 -13.74 -3.75 4.25
N ILE A 158 -14.05 -2.65 4.94
CA ILE A 158 -14.72 -2.69 6.25
C ILE A 158 -16.22 -2.93 6.10
N ASN A 159 -16.82 -2.39 5.02
CA ASN A 159 -18.26 -2.44 4.79
C ASN A 159 -18.71 -3.66 3.96
N GLY A 160 -17.79 -4.41 3.35
CA GLY A 160 -18.07 -5.62 2.57
C GLY A 160 -18.58 -5.35 1.16
N ASP A 161 -18.29 -4.17 0.58
CA ASP A 161 -18.74 -3.78 -0.77
C ASP A 161 -17.75 -4.16 -1.89
N GLY A 162 -16.59 -4.72 -1.52
CA GLY A 162 -15.54 -5.15 -2.43
C GLY A 162 -14.56 -4.06 -2.82
N LEU A 163 -14.61 -2.88 -2.20
CA LEU A 163 -13.66 -1.79 -2.36
C LEU A 163 -12.82 -1.63 -1.07
N ALA A 164 -11.63 -1.09 -1.21
CA ALA A 164 -10.81 -0.80 -0.05
C ALA A 164 -11.24 0.52 0.60
N ASP A 165 -11.24 0.54 1.93
CA ASP A 165 -11.54 1.71 2.74
C ASP A 165 -10.27 2.26 3.38
N VAL A 166 -10.31 3.51 3.83
CA VAL A 166 -9.18 4.15 4.50
C VAL A 166 -9.61 4.75 5.83
N ILE A 167 -8.67 4.80 6.77
CA ILE A 167 -8.87 5.38 8.10
C ILE A 167 -7.93 6.57 8.30
N VAL A 168 -8.47 7.66 8.82
CA VAL A 168 -7.76 8.93 8.99
C VAL A 168 -7.97 9.46 10.39
N GLY A 169 -6.87 9.80 11.08
CA GLY A 169 -6.88 10.44 12.39
C GLY A 169 -6.78 11.96 12.31
N ALA A 170 -7.54 12.64 13.15
CA ALA A 170 -7.58 14.10 13.33
C ALA A 170 -7.51 14.42 14.83
N PRO A 171 -6.33 14.46 15.44
CA PRO A 171 -6.18 14.60 16.89
C PRO A 171 -6.63 15.95 17.44
N GLY A 172 -6.66 17.00 16.61
CA GLY A 172 -7.13 18.33 16.97
C GLY A 172 -8.60 18.57 16.66
N ASP A 173 -9.31 17.59 16.10
CA ASP A 173 -10.72 17.75 15.75
C ASP A 173 -11.60 17.72 17.01
N ASN A 174 -12.58 18.63 17.07
CA ASN A 174 -13.58 18.67 18.12
C ASN A 174 -14.96 18.44 17.49
N LEU A 175 -15.39 17.18 17.49
CA LEU A 175 -16.71 16.81 16.97
C LEU A 175 -17.88 17.21 17.88
N THR A 176 -17.60 17.79 19.06
CA THR A 176 -18.65 18.25 19.94
C THR A 176 -19.11 19.66 19.56
N LEU A 177 -20.39 19.80 19.25
CA LEU A 177 -21.04 21.07 18.95
C LEU A 177 -21.33 21.89 20.22
N ASP A 178 -20.71 21.61 21.35
CA ASP A 178 -20.98 22.23 22.63
C ASP A 178 -20.01 23.38 22.87
N LEU A 179 -20.58 24.62 23.07
CA LEU A 179 -19.78 25.83 23.24
C LEU A 179 -18.93 25.83 24.53
N GLU A 180 -19.21 24.94 25.49
CA GLU A 180 -18.48 24.86 26.77
C GLU A 180 -17.19 24.02 26.67
N THR A 181 -17.01 23.20 25.59
CA THR A 181 -15.86 22.30 25.41
C THR A 181 -14.88 22.80 24.36
N LEU A 182 -14.93 24.07 23.95
CA LEU A 182 -14.03 24.66 22.95
C LEU A 182 -12.52 24.58 23.27
N LEU A 183 -12.15 24.11 24.47
CA LEU A 183 -10.77 24.05 24.93
C LEU A 183 -10.19 22.64 24.98
N ASP A 184 -11.00 21.60 24.82
CA ASP A 184 -10.57 20.21 24.87
C ASP A 184 -10.88 19.52 23.54
N SER A 185 -9.89 19.44 22.64
CA SER A 185 -9.99 18.61 21.45
C SER A 185 -9.96 17.14 21.87
N ASN A 186 -11.06 16.43 21.64
CA ASN A 186 -11.16 15.00 21.95
C ASN A 186 -10.51 14.12 20.87
N GLY A 187 -10.13 14.73 19.74
CA GLY A 187 -9.70 14.03 18.54
C GLY A 187 -10.84 13.32 17.82
N ALA A 188 -10.64 13.04 16.56
CA ALA A 188 -11.57 12.30 15.72
C ALA A 188 -10.85 11.24 14.88
N ILE A 189 -11.58 10.21 14.51
CA ILE A 189 -11.17 9.21 13.54
C ILE A 189 -12.27 9.13 12.49
N SER A 190 -11.89 9.27 11.22
CA SER A 190 -12.80 9.12 10.09
C SER A 190 -12.48 7.84 9.32
N VAL A 191 -13.51 7.10 8.94
CA VAL A 191 -13.43 6.03 7.95
C VAL A 191 -14.02 6.58 6.66
N ILE A 192 -13.28 6.47 5.57
CA ILE A 192 -13.71 6.90 4.25
C ILE A 192 -13.87 5.65 3.41
N PHE A 193 -15.08 5.40 2.96
CA PHE A 193 -15.41 4.21 2.18
C PHE A 193 -15.01 4.40 0.73
N GLY A 194 -14.49 3.31 0.13
CA GLY A 194 -14.20 3.24 -1.29
C GLY A 194 -15.43 3.53 -2.14
N SER A 195 -15.23 4.06 -3.33
CA SER A 195 -16.33 4.39 -4.24
C SER A 195 -15.88 4.41 -5.69
N ARG A 196 -16.76 3.93 -6.60
CA ARG A 196 -16.56 3.92 -8.06
C ARG A 196 -17.03 5.21 -8.72
#